data_ff58c6625b04aed95d8bf81b44f1a795
#
_entry.id   ff58c6625b04aed95d8bf81b44f1a795
#
_cell.length_a   1.000
_cell.length_b   1.000
_cell.length_c   1.000
_cell.angle_alpha   90.00
_cell.angle_beta   90.00
_cell.angle_gamma   90.00
#
_symmetry.space_group_name_H-M   'P 1'
#
loop_
_entity.id
_entity.type
_entity.pdbx_description
1 polymer ?
#
loop_
_entity_poly.entity_id
_entity_poly.type
_entity_poly.pdbx_seq_one_letter_code
_entity_poly.pdbx_strand_id
1 'polypeptide(L)' 'MIGECYVCGRYTELSRHEAFHGRNRQLSIKYGLRVPLCFTCHRLAHDQPSQELNNKLKQDMREKFEINYPELDFIEIFK' A
#
# COMPACT_ATOMS: atom_id res chain seq x y z
N MET A 1 8.89 -1.59 -13.30
CA MET A 1 9.17 -2.89 -12.64
C MET A 1 8.16 -3.90 -13.12
N ILE A 2 8.61 -5.05 -13.58
CA ILE A 2 7.71 -6.12 -14.06
C ILE A 2 7.61 -7.20 -12.97
N GLY A 3 6.39 -7.64 -12.68
CA GLY A 3 6.16 -8.66 -11.68
C GLY A 3 4.69 -8.98 -11.53
N GLU A 4 4.34 -9.63 -10.44
CA GLU A 4 2.95 -9.98 -10.16
C GLU A 4 2.24 -8.88 -9.37
N CYS A 5 1.04 -8.51 -9.83
CA CYS A 5 0.21 -7.54 -9.13
C CYS A 5 -0.19 -8.12 -7.77
N TYR A 6 -0.05 -7.31 -6.72
CA TYR A 6 -0.40 -7.71 -5.36
C TYR A 6 -1.88 -8.12 -5.23
N VAL A 7 -2.76 -7.48 -6.00
CA VAL A 7 -4.21 -7.70 -5.87
C VAL A 7 -4.72 -8.79 -6.79
N CYS A 8 -4.43 -8.69 -8.11
CA CYS A 8 -5.01 -9.61 -9.09
C CYS A 8 -4.07 -10.72 -9.55
N GLY A 9 -2.80 -10.65 -9.19
CA GLY A 9 -1.82 -11.67 -9.56
C GLY A 9 -1.32 -11.60 -11.00
N ARG A 10 -1.77 -10.62 -11.78
CA ARG A 10 -1.37 -10.49 -13.19
C ARG A 10 0.11 -10.16 -13.28
N TYR A 11 0.83 -10.86 -14.15
CA TYR A 11 2.25 -10.59 -14.40
C TYR A 11 2.37 -9.54 -15.50
N THR A 12 2.79 -8.34 -15.12
CA THR A 12 2.85 -7.23 -16.04
C THR A 12 3.72 -6.12 -15.46
N GLU A 13 3.79 -5.00 -16.16
CA GLU A 13 4.42 -3.79 -15.62
C GLU A 13 3.66 -3.31 -14.40
N LEU A 14 4.39 -3.03 -13.32
CA LEU A 14 3.81 -2.63 -12.05
C LEU A 14 4.23 -1.21 -11.67
N SER A 15 3.34 -0.51 -10.99
CA SER A 15 3.66 0.73 -10.30
C SER A 15 3.55 0.52 -8.80
N ARG A 16 4.21 1.39 -8.05
CA ARG A 16 4.18 1.30 -6.58
C ARG A 16 3.12 2.24 -6.05
N HIS A 17 2.17 1.67 -5.33
CA HIS A 17 1.06 2.42 -4.74
C HIS A 17 1.32 2.66 -3.26
N GLU A 18 1.21 3.92 -2.82
CA GLU A 18 1.26 4.26 -1.41
C GLU A 18 -0.17 4.29 -0.88
N ALA A 19 -0.53 3.30 -0.06
CA ALA A 19 -1.86 3.26 0.55
C ALA A 19 -2.04 4.42 1.53
N PHE A 20 -0.96 4.89 2.15
CA PHE A 20 -0.96 6.05 3.04
C PHE A 20 -0.42 7.26 2.26
N HIS A 21 -1.27 8.25 2.07
CA HIS A 21 -0.99 9.42 1.23
C HIS A 21 -0.56 10.64 2.02
N GLY A 22 -0.30 11.72 1.29
CA GLY A 22 0.03 13.01 1.86
C GLY A 22 1.31 12.96 2.67
N ARG A 23 1.28 13.51 3.88
CA ARG A 23 2.45 13.56 4.74
C ARG A 23 2.96 12.18 5.13
N ASN A 24 2.11 11.15 5.05
CA ASN A 24 2.50 9.77 5.39
C ASN A 24 3.19 9.04 4.24
N ARG A 25 3.30 9.67 3.07
CA ARG A 25 3.98 9.07 1.92
C ARG A 25 5.43 8.74 2.21
N GLN A 26 6.16 9.68 2.84
CA GLN A 26 7.57 9.48 3.17
C GLN A 26 7.75 8.33 4.16
N LEU A 27 6.82 8.20 5.10
CA LEU A 27 6.85 7.09 6.04
C LEU A 27 6.59 5.77 5.35
N SER A 28 5.67 5.74 4.37
CA SER A 28 5.42 4.53 3.59
C SER A 28 6.67 4.07 2.84
N ILE A 29 7.43 5.01 2.28
CA ILE A 29 8.68 4.70 1.60
C ILE A 29 9.72 4.18 2.60
N LYS A 30 9.85 4.87 3.73
CA LYS A 30 10.84 4.54 4.76
C LYS A 30 10.64 3.13 5.32
N TYR A 31 9.39 2.73 5.54
CA TYR A 31 9.07 1.44 6.15
C TYR A 31 8.69 0.36 5.14
N GLY A 32 8.84 0.62 3.84
CA GLY A 32 8.58 -0.37 2.81
C GLY A 32 7.11 -0.74 2.66
N LEU A 33 6.22 0.21 2.84
CA LEU A 33 4.76 -0.02 2.81
C LEU A 33 4.13 0.35 1.48
N ARG A 34 4.89 0.30 0.39
CA ARG A 34 4.35 0.50 -0.94
C ARG A 34 3.92 -0.84 -1.54
N VAL A 35 2.82 -0.83 -2.30
CA VAL A 35 2.20 -2.03 -2.84
C VAL A 35 2.40 -2.06 -4.35
N PRO A 36 2.96 -3.16 -4.92
CA PRO A 36 3.09 -3.26 -6.38
C PRO A 36 1.74 -3.60 -7.01
N LEU A 37 1.24 -2.71 -7.85
CA LEU A 37 -0.06 -2.88 -8.51
C LEU A 37 0.07 -2.73 -10.02
N CYS A 38 -0.71 -3.54 -10.77
CA CYS A 38 -0.86 -3.31 -12.19
C CYS A 38 -1.66 -2.03 -12.42
N PHE A 39 -1.64 -1.53 -13.66
CA PHE A 39 -2.32 -0.28 -13.99
C PHE A 39 -3.80 -0.29 -13.57
N THR A 40 -4.50 -1.37 -13.86
CA THR A 40 -5.93 -1.48 -13.55
C THR A 40 -6.20 -1.43 -12.06
N CYS A 41 -5.45 -2.20 -11.27
CA CYS A 41 -5.65 -2.22 -9.82
C CYS A 41 -5.21 -0.92 -9.16
N HIS A 42 -4.13 -0.30 -9.66
CA HIS A 42 -3.67 0.99 -9.14
C HIS A 42 -4.74 2.06 -9.37
N ARG A 43 -5.31 2.10 -10.56
CA ARG A 43 -6.38 3.02 -10.89
C ARG A 43 -7.62 2.76 -10.01
N LEU A 44 -7.98 1.49 -9.83
CA LEU A 44 -9.12 1.12 -8.99
C LEU A 44 -8.92 1.58 -7.54
N ALA A 45 -7.71 1.44 -7.02
CA ALA A 45 -7.40 1.87 -5.65
C ALA A 45 -7.59 3.38 -5.47
N HIS A 46 -7.32 4.17 -6.50
CA HIS A 46 -7.49 5.63 -6.44
C HIS A 46 -8.92 6.07 -6.73
N ASP A 47 -9.59 5.44 -7.69
CA ASP A 47 -10.84 5.96 -8.26
C ASP A 47 -12.10 5.32 -7.67
N GLN A 48 -11.99 4.23 -6.92
CA GLN A 48 -13.15 3.55 -6.36
C GLN A 48 -13.83 4.44 -5.32
N PRO A 49 -15.12 4.80 -5.52
CA PRO A 49 -15.80 5.75 -4.62
C PRO A 49 -15.85 5.29 -3.16
N SER A 50 -16.04 3.99 -2.93
CA SER A 50 -16.06 3.42 -1.57
C SER A 50 -14.69 3.31 -0.94
N GLN A 51 -13.63 3.43 -1.75
CA GLN A 51 -12.24 3.22 -1.32
C GLN A 51 -12.00 1.87 -0.64
N GLU A 52 -12.83 0.90 -0.97
CA GLU A 52 -12.77 -0.43 -0.37
C GLU A 52 -11.41 -1.09 -0.59
N LEU A 53 -10.93 -1.06 -1.84
CA LEU A 53 -9.63 -1.65 -2.16
C LEU A 53 -8.51 -0.93 -1.44
N ASN A 54 -8.50 0.41 -1.46
CA ASN A 54 -7.45 1.16 -0.79
C ASN A 54 -7.47 0.94 0.73
N ASN A 55 -8.66 0.82 1.32
CA ASN A 55 -8.77 0.55 2.74
C ASN A 55 -8.22 -0.83 3.10
N LYS A 56 -8.45 -1.82 2.24
CA LYS A 56 -7.88 -3.16 2.44
C LYS A 56 -6.35 -3.11 2.35
N LEU A 57 -5.82 -2.36 1.39
CA LEU A 57 -4.37 -2.21 1.25
C LEU A 57 -3.76 -1.49 2.45
N LYS A 58 -4.44 -0.50 3.00
CA LYS A 58 -4.00 0.17 4.23
C LYS A 58 -3.92 -0.81 5.39
N GLN A 59 -4.93 -1.65 5.54
CA GLN A 59 -4.95 -2.65 6.60
C GLN A 59 -3.80 -3.66 6.43
N ASP A 60 -3.60 -4.15 5.21
CA ASP A 60 -2.52 -5.10 4.92
C ASP A 60 -1.14 -4.49 5.24
N MET A 61 -0.94 -3.22 4.86
CA MET A 61 0.34 -2.55 5.09
C MET A 61 0.55 -2.24 6.56
N ARG A 62 -0.53 -1.94 7.31
CA ARG A 62 -0.44 -1.76 8.75
C ARG A 62 -0.01 -3.06 9.44
N GLU A 63 -0.60 -4.17 9.04
CA GLU A 63 -0.22 -5.48 9.58
C GLU A 63 1.24 -5.80 9.27
N LYS A 64 1.68 -5.53 8.05
CA LYS A 64 3.07 -5.70 7.65
C LYS A 64 4.00 -4.87 8.52
N PHE A 65 3.64 -3.61 8.77
CA PHE A 65 4.42 -2.73 9.65
C PHE A 65 4.52 -3.31 11.05
N GLU A 66 3.41 -3.75 11.61
CA GLU A 66 3.38 -4.29 12.98
C GLU A 66 4.19 -5.58 13.12
N ILE A 67 4.22 -6.40 12.07
CA ILE A 67 5.03 -7.62 12.06
C ILE A 67 6.51 -7.30 11.97
N ASN A 68 6.89 -6.35 11.11
CA ASN A 68 8.30 -6.02 10.87
C ASN A 68 8.90 -5.10 11.93
N TYR A 69 8.06 -4.31 12.61
CA TYR A 69 8.49 -3.33 13.60
C TYR A 69 7.65 -3.44 14.87
N PRO A 70 7.67 -4.59 15.55
CA PRO A 70 6.77 -4.80 16.70
C PRO A 70 7.01 -3.86 17.89
N GLU A 71 8.19 -3.25 17.95
CA GLU A 71 8.53 -2.30 19.03
C GLU A 71 8.06 -0.88 18.74
N LEU A 72 7.55 -0.61 17.52
CA LEU A 72 7.08 0.73 17.13
C LEU A 72 5.56 0.79 17.17
N ASP A 73 5.03 1.98 17.49
CA ASP A 73 3.59 2.21 17.52
C ASP A 73 3.14 2.86 16.20
N PHE A 74 2.37 2.10 15.43
CA PHE A 74 1.87 2.57 14.13
C PHE A 74 1.07 3.86 14.28
N ILE A 75 0.19 3.93 15.29
CA ILE A 75 -0.68 5.10 15.48
C ILE A 75 0.14 6.36 15.79
N GLU A 76 1.20 6.22 16.60
CA GLU A 76 2.09 7.34 16.91
C GLU A 76 2.83 7.85 15.68
N ILE A 77 3.28 6.94 14.83
CA ILE A 77 4.10 7.28 13.66
C ILE A 77 3.27 7.82 12.51
N PHE A 78 2.10 7.22 12.27
CA PHE A 78 1.25 7.53 11.10
C PHE A 78 0.04 8.40 11.43
N LYS A 79 0.04 9.08 12.56
CA LYS A 79 -1.10 9.93 12.92
C LYS A 79 -1.24 11.19 12.05
#